data_637566a08183db336b203ce833e3bb83
#
_entry.id   637566a08183db336b203ce833e3bb83
#
_cell.length_a   1.000
_cell.length_b   1.000
_cell.length_c   1.000
_cell.angle_alpha   90.00
_cell.angle_beta   90.00
_cell.angle_gamma   90.00
#
_symmetry.space_group_name_H-M   'P 1'
#
loop_
_entity.id
_entity.type
_entity.pdbx_description
1 polymer ?
#
loop_
_entity_poly.entity_id
_entity_poly.type
_entity_poly.pdbx_seq_one_letter_code
_entity_poly.pdbx_strand_id
1 'polypeptide(L)'
;MKQQRIERAAIEGFELEYEVQGAGEPVVLVHAGIFSDFFRPLWEEPALSRYRVVSYHRIGCAGSSRLPGPVSIAQEAQHCRALMRHLGIDRAHVVGHSNSGNLVLQLALDAPEAVHSLVLQEPALMAVPSAQTARAFLATALQRYAAGDKGGAIDTFLQGTCGPGYRAVLDQALPGAFDQYVADADTFFRQQLPATQQWSFNREDASRITQPVLAVIGAKSKGLSPIWNERQEMLLAWLPNVEPFVLPNATHLLQVENPHGMAQALDAFFVHHSISTAS
;
A
#
# COMPACT_ATOMS: atom_id res chain seq x y z
N MET A 1 8.93 24.35 4.50
CA MET A 1 8.49 23.19 3.70
C MET A 1 8.95 23.41 2.27
N LYS A 2 9.83 22.56 1.73
CA LYS A 2 10.11 22.57 0.28
C LYS A 2 8.84 22.09 -0.41
N GLN A 3 8.33 22.87 -1.35
CA GLN A 3 7.19 22.49 -2.17
C GLN A 3 7.62 21.21 -2.95
N GLN A 4 7.05 20.07 -2.60
CA GLN A 4 7.28 18.81 -3.30
C GLN A 4 6.74 18.97 -4.72
N ARG A 5 7.53 18.55 -5.70
CA ARG A 5 7.18 18.66 -7.10
C ARG A 5 6.54 17.34 -7.54
N ILE A 6 5.23 17.37 -7.74
CA ILE A 6 4.54 16.28 -8.42
C ILE A 6 5.00 16.28 -9.87
N GLU A 7 5.51 15.16 -10.33
CA GLU A 7 5.93 14.91 -11.71
C GLU A 7 4.95 13.92 -12.37
N ARG A 8 5.01 13.82 -13.70
CA ARG A 8 4.16 12.93 -14.48
C ARG A 8 5.01 12.08 -15.40
N ALA A 9 4.80 10.78 -15.36
CA ALA A 9 5.41 9.82 -16.27
C ALA A 9 4.38 9.35 -17.29
N ALA A 10 4.66 9.61 -18.56
CA ALA A 10 3.90 9.01 -19.65
C ALA A 10 4.43 7.57 -19.88
N ILE A 11 3.60 6.58 -19.59
CA ILE A 11 3.96 5.16 -19.61
C ILE A 11 2.90 4.41 -20.41
N GLU A 12 3.29 3.77 -21.51
CA GLU A 12 2.45 2.83 -22.29
C GLU A 12 1.02 3.33 -22.58
N GLY A 13 0.84 4.66 -22.82
CA GLY A 13 -0.43 5.25 -23.18
C GLY A 13 -1.26 5.80 -22.00
N PHE A 14 -0.72 5.83 -20.79
CA PHE A 14 -1.30 6.50 -19.62
C PHE A 14 -0.26 7.34 -18.89
N GLU A 15 -0.70 8.19 -17.97
CA GLU A 15 0.16 9.01 -17.13
C GLU A 15 0.01 8.60 -15.67
N LEU A 16 1.15 8.49 -14.97
CA LEU A 16 1.21 8.36 -13.51
C LEU A 16 1.79 9.64 -12.91
N GLU A 17 1.11 10.18 -11.89
CA GLU A 17 1.71 11.18 -11.02
C GLU A 17 2.63 10.50 -10.01
N TYR A 18 3.81 11.07 -9.80
CA TYR A 18 4.78 10.56 -8.84
C TYR A 18 5.58 11.70 -8.21
N GLU A 19 6.20 11.40 -7.09
CA GLU A 19 7.16 12.25 -6.40
C GLU A 19 8.42 11.44 -6.11
N VAL A 20 9.58 12.10 -6.18
CA VAL A 20 10.87 11.52 -5.82
C VAL A 20 11.56 12.41 -4.81
N GLN A 21 12.09 11.81 -3.74
CA GLN A 21 12.84 12.51 -2.71
C GLN A 21 14.16 11.78 -2.44
N GLY A 22 15.21 12.55 -2.18
CA GLY A 22 16.50 12.02 -1.75
C GLY A 22 17.28 11.34 -2.87
N ALA A 23 18.38 10.70 -2.47
CA ALA A 23 19.29 9.96 -3.34
C ALA A 23 19.87 8.78 -2.54
N GLY A 24 20.18 7.69 -3.19
CA GLY A 24 20.68 6.47 -2.55
C GLY A 24 19.89 5.26 -2.98
N GLU A 25 19.78 4.27 -2.10
CA GLU A 25 19.04 3.05 -2.41
C GLU A 25 17.56 3.35 -2.70
N PRO A 26 17.01 2.82 -3.80
CA PRO A 26 15.64 3.12 -4.19
C PRO A 26 14.63 2.39 -3.29
N VAL A 27 13.64 3.17 -2.83
CA VAL A 27 12.47 2.70 -2.09
C VAL A 27 11.21 3.12 -2.84
N VAL A 28 10.35 2.19 -3.21
CA VAL A 28 9.09 2.47 -3.89
C VAL A 28 7.93 2.25 -2.93
N LEU A 29 7.16 3.29 -2.68
CA LEU A 29 5.99 3.30 -1.79
C LEU A 29 4.71 3.19 -2.62
N VAL A 30 3.93 2.13 -2.41
CA VAL A 30 2.71 1.86 -3.15
C VAL A 30 1.50 1.98 -2.22
N HIS A 31 0.73 3.06 -2.38
CA HIS A 31 -0.43 3.34 -1.54
C HIS A 31 -1.60 2.37 -1.81
N ALA A 32 -2.43 2.15 -0.80
CA ALA A 32 -3.67 1.39 -0.95
C ALA A 32 -4.71 2.16 -1.78
N GLY A 33 -5.74 1.47 -2.23
CA GLY A 33 -6.82 1.92 -3.09
C GLY A 33 -7.13 3.41 -3.08
N ILE A 34 -7.83 3.89 -2.06
CA ILE A 34 -8.21 5.31 -1.94
C ILE A 34 -7.16 6.18 -1.26
N PHE A 35 -6.07 5.62 -0.77
CA PHE A 35 -5.11 6.30 0.11
C PHE A 35 -3.97 6.99 -0.65
N SER A 36 -4.27 7.83 -1.65
CA SER A 36 -3.27 8.41 -2.56
C SER A 36 -2.08 9.11 -1.88
N ASP A 37 -2.31 9.87 -0.80
CA ASP A 37 -1.26 10.58 -0.05
C ASP A 37 -0.82 9.89 1.24
N PHE A 38 -1.13 8.61 1.40
CA PHE A 38 -0.96 7.86 2.64
C PHE A 38 0.48 7.83 3.20
N PHE A 39 1.46 7.89 2.32
CA PHE A 39 2.87 7.88 2.70
C PHE A 39 3.47 9.26 2.95
N ARG A 40 2.72 10.33 2.76
CA ARG A 40 3.21 11.71 2.96
C ARG A 40 3.82 11.98 4.34
N PRO A 41 3.29 11.45 5.46
CA PRO A 41 3.92 11.63 6.78
C PRO A 41 5.34 11.08 6.89
N LEU A 42 5.74 10.13 6.03
CA LEU A 42 7.11 9.59 6.02
C LEU A 42 8.13 10.50 5.32
N TRP A 43 7.67 11.45 4.50
CA TRP A 43 8.58 12.30 3.71
C TRP A 43 9.44 13.24 4.56
N GLU A 44 8.98 13.59 5.74
CA GLU A 44 9.70 14.48 6.66
C GLU A 44 10.55 13.72 7.68
N GLU A 45 10.50 12.38 7.66
CA GLU A 45 11.22 11.55 8.63
C GLU A 45 12.72 11.44 8.29
N PRO A 46 13.60 11.88 9.18
CA PRO A 46 15.04 11.90 8.92
C PRO A 46 15.62 10.51 8.61
N ALA A 47 15.05 9.45 9.18
CA ALA A 47 15.51 8.08 8.97
C ALA A 47 15.46 7.67 7.48
N LEU A 48 14.55 8.25 6.69
CA LEU A 48 14.43 7.93 5.26
C LEU A 48 15.20 8.88 4.35
N SER A 49 15.88 9.90 4.88
CA SER A 49 16.57 10.92 4.08
C SER A 49 17.75 10.38 3.25
N ARG A 50 18.31 9.22 3.61
CA ARG A 50 19.40 8.56 2.89
C ARG A 50 18.95 7.73 1.67
N TYR A 51 17.66 7.52 1.50
CA TYR A 51 17.09 6.73 0.42
C TYR A 51 16.59 7.61 -0.72
N ARG A 52 16.52 7.03 -1.92
CA ARG A 52 15.76 7.58 -3.04
C ARG A 52 14.34 7.06 -2.94
N VAL A 53 13.48 7.80 -2.23
CA VAL A 53 12.09 7.42 -2.01
C VAL A 53 11.23 7.88 -3.18
N VAL A 54 10.49 6.96 -3.77
CA VAL A 54 9.50 7.18 -4.83
C VAL A 54 8.11 6.87 -4.28
N SER A 55 7.19 7.81 -4.35
CA SER A 55 5.76 7.58 -4.15
C SER A 55 5.01 7.95 -5.41
N TYR A 56 3.95 7.24 -5.76
CA TYR A 56 3.17 7.54 -6.95
C TYR A 56 1.68 7.31 -6.70
N HIS A 57 0.86 8.05 -7.44
CA HIS A 57 -0.58 7.82 -7.46
C HIS A 57 -0.90 6.70 -8.46
N ARG A 58 -1.51 5.63 -7.97
CA ARG A 58 -1.92 4.50 -8.80
C ARG A 58 -2.94 4.94 -9.86
N ILE A 59 -3.08 4.17 -10.92
CA ILE A 59 -4.09 4.39 -11.96
C ILE A 59 -5.47 4.63 -11.32
N GLY A 60 -6.13 5.69 -11.76
CA GLY A 60 -7.45 6.10 -11.28
C GLY A 60 -7.44 6.91 -9.96
N CYS A 61 -6.28 7.16 -9.35
CA CYS A 61 -6.15 7.92 -8.11
C CYS A 61 -5.55 9.31 -8.39
N ALA A 62 -6.02 10.31 -7.65
CA ALA A 62 -5.57 11.70 -7.73
C ALA A 62 -5.46 12.19 -9.18
N GLY A 63 -4.31 12.70 -9.61
CA GLY A 63 -4.08 13.20 -10.97
C GLY A 63 -3.55 12.17 -11.97
N SER A 64 -3.37 10.90 -11.57
CA SER A 64 -3.04 9.82 -12.50
C SER A 64 -4.20 9.51 -13.46
N SER A 65 -3.87 9.01 -14.64
CA SER A 65 -4.87 8.66 -15.68
C SER A 65 -5.95 7.72 -15.14
N ARG A 66 -7.19 7.94 -15.59
CA ARG A 66 -8.32 7.05 -15.34
C ARG A 66 -8.55 6.18 -16.56
N LEU A 67 -8.29 4.88 -16.43
CA LEU A 67 -8.52 3.92 -17.50
C LEU A 67 -9.96 3.43 -17.48
N PRO A 68 -10.59 3.26 -18.65
CA PRO A 68 -11.90 2.61 -18.74
C PRO A 68 -11.77 1.11 -18.47
N GLY A 69 -12.76 0.56 -17.76
CA GLY A 69 -12.85 -0.88 -17.51
C GLY A 69 -12.09 -1.38 -16.28
N PRO A 70 -12.12 -2.71 -16.05
CA PRO A 70 -11.49 -3.33 -14.90
C PRO A 70 -9.95 -3.28 -14.99
N VAL A 71 -9.30 -3.19 -13.84
CA VAL A 71 -7.84 -3.28 -13.71
C VAL A 71 -7.55 -4.44 -12.74
N SER A 72 -6.66 -5.35 -13.11
CA SER A 72 -6.24 -6.46 -12.23
C SER A 72 -5.03 -6.08 -11.37
N ILE A 73 -4.82 -6.81 -10.26
CA ILE A 73 -3.61 -6.66 -9.43
C ILE A 73 -2.33 -6.87 -10.26
N ALA A 74 -2.35 -7.82 -11.21
CA ALA A 74 -1.20 -8.06 -12.08
C ALA A 74 -0.92 -6.86 -13.01
N GLN A 75 -1.95 -6.23 -13.58
CA GLN A 75 -1.77 -5.00 -14.37
C GLN A 75 -1.22 -3.86 -13.53
N GLU A 76 -1.70 -3.67 -12.30
CA GLU A 76 -1.17 -2.64 -11.41
C GLU A 76 0.28 -2.91 -10.99
N ALA A 77 0.67 -4.19 -10.82
CA ALA A 77 2.07 -4.57 -10.61
C ALA A 77 2.94 -4.22 -11.83
N GLN A 78 2.43 -4.43 -13.05
CA GLN A 78 3.10 -4.00 -14.29
C GLN A 78 3.26 -2.49 -14.37
N HIS A 79 2.23 -1.69 -13.97
CA HIS A 79 2.33 -0.23 -13.91
C HIS A 79 3.42 0.23 -12.94
N CYS A 80 3.51 -0.39 -11.75
CA CYS A 80 4.59 -0.13 -10.80
C CYS A 80 5.97 -0.45 -11.43
N ARG A 81 6.12 -1.60 -12.06
CA ARG A 81 7.36 -2.00 -12.74
C ARG A 81 7.74 -1.05 -13.87
N ALA A 82 6.76 -0.60 -14.66
CA ALA A 82 6.96 0.34 -15.75
C ALA A 82 7.42 1.72 -15.23
N LEU A 83 6.85 2.21 -14.13
CA LEU A 83 7.31 3.43 -13.47
C LEU A 83 8.76 3.28 -12.96
N MET A 84 9.09 2.14 -12.32
CA MET A 84 10.47 1.89 -11.87
C MET A 84 11.45 1.99 -13.06
N ARG A 85 11.14 1.35 -14.19
CA ARG A 85 11.97 1.40 -15.42
C ARG A 85 12.09 2.83 -15.95
N HIS A 86 10.99 3.58 -16.00
CA HIS A 86 10.97 4.99 -16.43
C HIS A 86 11.93 5.85 -15.58
N LEU A 87 12.02 5.55 -14.29
CA LEU A 87 12.89 6.24 -13.34
C LEU A 87 14.34 5.69 -13.30
N GLY A 88 14.68 4.72 -14.13
CA GLY A 88 15.99 4.06 -14.13
C GLY A 88 16.25 3.25 -12.87
N ILE A 89 15.19 2.66 -12.29
CA ILE A 89 15.26 1.81 -11.10
C ILE A 89 15.13 0.35 -11.54
N ASP A 90 16.24 -0.36 -11.58
CA ASP A 90 16.26 -1.77 -11.93
C ASP A 90 15.76 -2.64 -10.78
N ARG A 91 16.15 -2.31 -9.54
CA ARG A 91 15.83 -3.04 -8.32
C ARG A 91 15.60 -2.09 -7.15
N ALA A 92 14.59 -2.35 -6.31
CA ALA A 92 14.21 -1.49 -5.18
C ALA A 92 13.75 -2.29 -3.96
N HIS A 93 13.76 -1.64 -2.79
CA HIS A 93 12.88 -1.99 -1.69
C HIS A 93 11.47 -1.54 -2.05
N VAL A 94 10.47 -2.41 -1.89
CA VAL A 94 9.09 -2.10 -2.29
C VAL A 94 8.16 -2.22 -1.09
N VAL A 95 7.43 -1.15 -0.80
CA VAL A 95 6.51 -1.06 0.32
C VAL A 95 5.08 -1.03 -0.19
N GLY A 96 4.22 -1.95 0.25
CA GLY A 96 2.81 -2.00 -0.12
C GLY A 96 1.88 -1.97 1.10
N HIS A 97 0.91 -1.05 1.10
CA HIS A 97 -0.10 -0.94 2.14
C HIS A 97 -1.43 -1.56 1.70
N SER A 98 -2.07 -2.35 2.57
CA SER A 98 -3.40 -2.91 2.34
C SER A 98 -3.50 -3.65 1.00
N ASN A 99 -4.40 -3.29 0.08
CA ASN A 99 -4.51 -3.96 -1.21
C ASN A 99 -3.28 -3.78 -2.14
N SER A 100 -2.43 -2.80 -1.88
CA SER A 100 -1.14 -2.72 -2.57
C SER A 100 -0.10 -3.69 -1.99
N GLY A 101 -0.31 -4.25 -0.81
CA GLY A 101 0.42 -5.43 -0.37
C GLY A 101 0.25 -6.60 -1.34
N ASN A 102 -0.97 -6.79 -1.88
CA ASN A 102 -1.24 -7.79 -2.91
C ASN A 102 -0.52 -7.46 -4.24
N LEU A 103 -0.50 -6.18 -4.62
CA LEU A 103 0.19 -5.68 -5.80
C LEU A 103 1.70 -5.95 -5.72
N VAL A 104 2.34 -5.62 -4.59
CA VAL A 104 3.80 -5.80 -4.45
C VAL A 104 4.19 -7.28 -4.31
N LEU A 105 3.32 -8.13 -3.75
CA LEU A 105 3.48 -9.58 -3.81
C LEU A 105 3.42 -10.09 -5.26
N GLN A 106 2.45 -9.59 -6.05
CA GLN A 106 2.36 -9.92 -7.48
C GLN A 106 3.59 -9.46 -8.25
N LEU A 107 4.09 -8.24 -7.96
CA LEU A 107 5.33 -7.73 -8.56
C LEU A 107 6.52 -8.64 -8.27
N ALA A 108 6.64 -9.14 -7.03
CA ALA A 108 7.71 -10.05 -6.66
C ALA A 108 7.61 -11.42 -7.35
N LEU A 109 6.39 -11.87 -7.67
CA LEU A 109 6.17 -13.10 -8.44
C LEU A 109 6.48 -12.94 -9.93
N ASP A 110 6.11 -11.78 -10.53
CA ASP A 110 6.23 -11.53 -11.96
C ASP A 110 7.61 -11.00 -12.36
N ALA A 111 8.29 -10.26 -11.49
CA ALA A 111 9.58 -9.64 -11.72
C ALA A 111 10.48 -9.70 -10.45
N PRO A 112 10.85 -10.91 -10.00
CA PRO A 112 11.60 -11.09 -8.75
C PRO A 112 12.94 -10.35 -8.74
N GLU A 113 13.56 -10.14 -9.89
CA GLU A 113 14.80 -9.38 -10.05
C GLU A 113 14.64 -7.89 -9.73
N ALA A 114 13.42 -7.35 -9.89
CA ALA A 114 13.12 -5.95 -9.64
C ALA A 114 12.88 -5.62 -8.16
N VAL A 115 12.62 -6.64 -7.36
CA VAL A 115 12.30 -6.52 -5.94
C VAL A 115 13.48 -6.99 -5.11
N HIS A 116 14.08 -6.08 -4.35
CA HIS A 116 15.18 -6.41 -3.43
C HIS A 116 14.65 -6.92 -2.10
N SER A 117 13.71 -6.22 -1.53
CA SER A 117 12.96 -6.62 -0.34
C SER A 117 11.53 -6.09 -0.40
N LEU A 118 10.65 -6.67 0.39
CA LEU A 118 9.25 -6.29 0.51
C LEU A 118 8.94 -5.79 1.91
N VAL A 119 8.11 -4.76 2.01
CA VAL A 119 7.44 -4.39 3.25
C VAL A 119 5.94 -4.50 3.03
N LEU A 120 5.30 -5.39 3.76
CA LEU A 120 3.88 -5.68 3.68
C LEU A 120 3.16 -5.06 4.88
N GLN A 121 2.51 -3.94 4.66
CA GLN A 121 1.78 -3.19 5.66
C GLN A 121 0.30 -3.62 5.66
N GLU A 122 -0.04 -4.59 6.50
CA GLU A 122 -1.40 -5.13 6.64
C GLU A 122 -2.07 -5.46 5.29
N PRO A 123 -1.48 -6.34 4.46
CA PRO A 123 -1.97 -6.61 3.11
C PRO A 123 -3.39 -7.18 3.12
N ALA A 124 -4.16 -6.89 2.04
CA ALA A 124 -5.57 -7.27 1.93
C ALA A 124 -5.75 -8.72 1.46
N LEU A 125 -5.12 -9.67 2.14
CA LEU A 125 -5.21 -11.10 1.82
C LEU A 125 -6.58 -11.66 2.22
N MET A 126 -7.24 -12.36 1.29
CA MET A 126 -8.60 -12.84 1.48
C MET A 126 -8.70 -14.32 1.87
N ALA A 127 -7.57 -15.05 1.88
CA ALA A 127 -7.51 -16.48 2.20
C ALA A 127 -7.44 -16.73 3.72
N VAL A 128 -8.21 -15.99 4.52
CA VAL A 128 -8.26 -16.09 5.99
C VAL A 128 -9.70 -16.30 6.47
N PRO A 129 -9.91 -17.00 7.60
CA PRO A 129 -11.24 -17.33 8.09
C PRO A 129 -12.17 -16.13 8.30
N SER A 130 -11.66 -15.05 8.91
CA SER A 130 -12.45 -13.85 9.20
C SER A 130 -12.71 -12.96 8.00
N ALA A 131 -12.29 -13.32 6.78
CA ALA A 131 -12.59 -12.56 5.57
C ALA A 131 -14.10 -12.39 5.33
N GLN A 132 -14.93 -13.31 5.80
CA GLN A 132 -16.39 -13.19 5.74
C GLN A 132 -16.92 -12.01 6.57
N THR A 133 -16.34 -11.75 7.74
CA THR A 133 -16.75 -10.61 8.59
C THR A 133 -16.44 -9.29 7.89
N ALA A 134 -15.31 -9.20 7.21
CA ALA A 134 -14.96 -8.03 6.41
C ALA A 134 -15.95 -7.77 5.26
N ARG A 135 -16.58 -8.82 4.71
CA ARG A 135 -17.61 -8.70 3.66
C ARG A 135 -18.87 -7.99 4.13
N ALA A 136 -19.20 -8.03 5.43
CA ALA A 136 -20.43 -7.41 5.94
C ALA A 136 -20.36 -5.88 5.88
N PHE A 137 -19.27 -5.26 6.37
CA PHE A 137 -19.12 -3.80 6.26
C PHE A 137 -18.89 -3.36 4.81
N LEU A 138 -18.19 -4.17 4.00
CA LEU A 138 -18.05 -3.93 2.57
C LEU A 138 -19.40 -3.94 1.85
N ALA A 139 -20.32 -4.84 2.19
CA ALA A 139 -21.65 -4.86 1.62
C ALA A 139 -22.42 -3.57 1.92
N THR A 140 -22.32 -3.05 3.14
CA THR A 140 -22.93 -1.76 3.53
C THR A 140 -22.31 -0.59 2.75
N ALA A 141 -20.99 -0.56 2.61
CA ALA A 141 -20.30 0.46 1.83
C ALA A 141 -20.72 0.42 0.35
N LEU A 142 -20.82 -0.78 -0.24
CA LEU A 142 -21.28 -0.97 -1.62
C LEU A 142 -22.74 -0.54 -1.83
N GLN A 143 -23.63 -0.79 -0.86
CA GLN A 143 -25.02 -0.33 -0.92
C GLN A 143 -25.11 1.20 -0.94
N ARG A 144 -24.33 1.89 -0.08
CA ARG A 144 -24.24 3.36 -0.07
C ARG A 144 -23.70 3.88 -1.41
N TYR A 145 -22.63 3.28 -1.91
CA TYR A 145 -22.04 3.64 -3.18
C TYR A 145 -23.07 3.49 -4.34
N ALA A 146 -23.80 2.37 -4.38
CA ALA A 146 -24.84 2.13 -5.40
C ALA A 146 -25.99 3.13 -5.30
N ALA A 147 -26.28 3.66 -4.11
CA ALA A 147 -27.26 4.75 -3.89
C ALA A 147 -26.73 6.14 -4.24
N GLY A 148 -25.48 6.28 -4.70
CA GLY A 148 -24.84 7.55 -5.03
C GLY A 148 -24.20 8.27 -3.84
N ASP A 149 -24.29 7.73 -2.62
CA ASP A 149 -23.67 8.25 -1.42
C ASP A 149 -22.17 7.83 -1.35
N LYS A 150 -21.33 8.45 -2.20
CA LYS A 150 -19.90 8.15 -2.27
C LYS A 150 -19.19 8.47 -0.94
N GLY A 151 -19.51 9.60 -0.32
CA GLY A 151 -18.93 10.02 0.95
C GLY A 151 -19.23 9.03 2.07
N GLY A 152 -20.51 8.66 2.24
CA GLY A 152 -20.92 7.67 3.22
C GLY A 152 -20.39 6.25 2.93
N ALA A 153 -20.18 5.90 1.66
CA ALA A 153 -19.57 4.63 1.28
C ALA A 153 -18.10 4.56 1.71
N ILE A 154 -17.31 5.60 1.43
CA ILE A 154 -15.91 5.71 1.85
C ILE A 154 -15.81 5.76 3.38
N ASP A 155 -16.67 6.56 4.04
CA ASP A 155 -16.70 6.63 5.51
C ASP A 155 -16.98 5.26 6.14
N THR A 156 -17.99 4.54 5.64
CA THR A 156 -18.32 3.17 6.11
C THR A 156 -17.14 2.21 5.93
N PHE A 157 -16.48 2.28 4.79
CA PHE A 157 -15.29 1.45 4.51
C PHE A 157 -14.15 1.76 5.48
N LEU A 158 -13.84 3.04 5.70
CA LEU A 158 -12.74 3.46 6.57
C LEU A 158 -13.03 3.19 8.05
N GLN A 159 -14.27 3.35 8.51
CA GLN A 159 -14.66 2.94 9.86
C GLN A 159 -14.47 1.44 10.10
N GLY A 160 -14.83 0.63 9.11
CA GLY A 160 -14.67 -0.83 9.19
C GLY A 160 -13.21 -1.31 9.16
N THR A 161 -12.32 -0.57 8.52
CA THR A 161 -10.90 -0.95 8.38
C THR A 161 -9.99 -0.28 9.41
N CYS A 162 -10.20 1.00 9.70
CA CYS A 162 -9.33 1.83 10.53
C CYS A 162 -9.91 2.12 11.93
N GLY A 163 -11.19 1.78 12.15
CA GLY A 163 -11.91 2.07 13.41
C GLY A 163 -12.59 3.45 13.42
N PRO A 164 -13.46 3.69 14.42
CA PRO A 164 -14.37 4.86 14.43
C PRO A 164 -13.64 6.21 14.58
N GLY A 165 -12.42 6.23 15.11
CA GLY A 165 -11.62 7.46 15.28
C GLY A 165 -10.82 7.90 14.08
N TYR A 166 -10.84 7.13 12.97
CA TYR A 166 -9.95 7.33 11.81
C TYR A 166 -10.01 8.75 11.25
N ARG A 167 -11.21 9.37 11.22
CA ARG A 167 -11.43 10.65 10.55
C ARG A 167 -10.65 11.78 11.21
N ALA A 168 -10.67 11.87 12.54
CA ALA A 168 -9.93 12.91 13.26
C ALA A 168 -8.41 12.80 13.05
N VAL A 169 -7.89 11.57 13.04
CA VAL A 169 -6.47 11.29 12.77
C VAL A 169 -6.11 11.70 11.34
N LEU A 170 -6.94 11.31 10.37
CA LEU A 170 -6.72 11.60 8.97
C LEU A 170 -6.75 13.12 8.69
N ASP A 171 -7.77 13.82 9.19
CA ASP A 171 -7.94 15.27 8.98
C ASP A 171 -6.79 16.08 9.63
N GLN A 172 -6.22 15.58 10.72
CA GLN A 172 -5.06 16.20 11.37
C GLN A 172 -3.77 15.99 10.59
N ALA A 173 -3.51 14.75 10.14
CA ALA A 173 -2.23 14.37 9.50
C ALA A 173 -2.20 14.66 7.99
N LEU A 174 -3.34 14.54 7.34
CA LEU A 174 -3.51 14.67 5.88
C LEU A 174 -4.77 15.51 5.57
N PRO A 175 -4.75 16.82 5.82
CA PRO A 175 -5.90 17.69 5.55
C PRO A 175 -6.36 17.61 4.09
N GLY A 176 -7.68 17.39 3.89
CA GLY A 176 -8.27 17.26 2.55
C GLY A 176 -8.20 15.86 1.94
N ALA A 177 -7.49 14.92 2.54
CA ALA A 177 -7.34 13.55 1.99
C ALA A 177 -8.70 12.84 1.82
N PHE A 178 -9.64 13.03 2.74
CA PHE A 178 -10.95 12.39 2.62
C PHE A 178 -11.71 12.86 1.37
N ASP A 179 -11.63 14.13 1.02
CA ASP A 179 -12.30 14.67 -0.19
C ASP A 179 -11.70 14.03 -1.44
N GLN A 180 -10.37 13.84 -1.47
CA GLN A 180 -9.70 13.11 -2.53
C GLN A 180 -10.14 11.65 -2.59
N TYR A 181 -10.31 10.98 -1.45
CA TYR A 181 -10.80 9.60 -1.39
C TYR A 181 -12.23 9.47 -1.94
N VAL A 182 -13.09 10.45 -1.66
CA VAL A 182 -14.44 10.51 -2.24
C VAL A 182 -14.39 10.75 -3.76
N ALA A 183 -13.46 11.58 -4.24
CA ALA A 183 -13.25 11.82 -5.66
C ALA A 183 -12.79 10.54 -6.40
N ASP A 184 -12.00 9.69 -5.74
CA ASP A 184 -11.48 8.43 -6.29
C ASP A 184 -12.40 7.22 -6.02
N ALA A 185 -13.58 7.42 -5.42
CA ALA A 185 -14.50 6.34 -5.02
C ALA A 185 -14.89 5.42 -6.19
N ASP A 186 -15.09 5.97 -7.40
CA ASP A 186 -15.44 5.17 -8.58
C ASP A 186 -14.32 4.18 -8.93
N THR A 187 -13.06 4.62 -8.91
CA THR A 187 -11.90 3.74 -9.11
C THR A 187 -11.85 2.64 -8.04
N PHE A 188 -12.03 3.04 -6.79
CA PHE A 188 -11.97 2.09 -5.68
C PHE A 188 -13.06 1.02 -5.79
N PHE A 189 -14.34 1.41 -5.84
CA PHE A 189 -15.45 0.47 -5.79
C PHE A 189 -15.63 -0.33 -7.08
N ARG A 190 -15.31 0.23 -8.25
CA ARG A 190 -15.53 -0.43 -9.55
C ARG A 190 -14.32 -1.18 -10.07
N GLN A 191 -13.10 -0.83 -9.64
CA GLN A 191 -11.88 -1.41 -10.18
C GLN A 191 -11.05 -2.10 -9.09
N GLN A 192 -10.56 -1.35 -8.10
CA GLN A 192 -9.57 -1.84 -7.14
C GLN A 192 -10.13 -2.87 -6.15
N LEU A 193 -11.34 -2.65 -5.63
CA LEU A 193 -11.98 -3.60 -4.73
C LEU A 193 -12.31 -4.93 -5.43
N PRO A 194 -12.93 -4.96 -6.63
CA PRO A 194 -13.09 -6.20 -7.39
C PRO A 194 -11.76 -6.89 -7.72
N ALA A 195 -10.74 -6.14 -8.14
CA ALA A 195 -9.41 -6.69 -8.41
C ALA A 195 -8.81 -7.40 -7.19
N THR A 196 -8.94 -6.76 -6.00
CA THR A 196 -8.49 -7.34 -4.73
C THR A 196 -9.25 -8.63 -4.40
N GLN A 197 -10.57 -8.67 -4.65
CA GLN A 197 -11.41 -9.84 -4.36
C GLN A 197 -11.16 -11.00 -5.33
N GLN A 198 -10.78 -10.72 -6.56
CA GLN A 198 -10.50 -11.72 -7.60
C GLN A 198 -9.06 -12.27 -7.52
N TRP A 199 -8.15 -11.52 -6.91
CA TRP A 199 -6.77 -11.94 -6.79
C TRP A 199 -6.61 -13.06 -5.76
N SER A 200 -5.83 -14.06 -6.11
CA SER A 200 -5.54 -15.21 -5.25
C SER A 200 -4.05 -15.28 -4.95
N PHE A 201 -3.74 -15.68 -3.73
CA PHE A 201 -2.37 -15.92 -3.27
C PHE A 201 -2.41 -17.15 -2.36
N ASN A 202 -1.56 -18.11 -2.63
CA ASN A 202 -1.52 -19.38 -1.93
C ASN A 202 -0.10 -19.70 -1.41
N ARG A 203 0.04 -20.82 -0.73
CA ARG A 203 1.34 -21.23 -0.13
C ARG A 203 2.41 -21.50 -1.19
N GLU A 204 2.04 -21.98 -2.37
CA GLU A 204 2.98 -22.22 -3.47
C GLU A 204 3.51 -20.88 -4.01
N ASP A 205 2.63 -19.89 -4.22
CA ASP A 205 3.04 -18.54 -4.60
C ASP A 205 3.98 -17.93 -3.55
N ALA A 206 3.63 -18.04 -2.27
CA ALA A 206 4.44 -17.53 -1.17
C ALA A 206 5.84 -18.17 -1.12
N SER A 207 5.96 -19.47 -1.41
CA SER A 207 7.24 -20.18 -1.42
C SER A 207 8.22 -19.70 -2.50
N ARG A 208 7.71 -19.05 -3.55
CA ARG A 208 8.50 -18.47 -4.65
C ARG A 208 9.07 -17.09 -4.31
N ILE A 209 8.53 -16.42 -3.28
CA ILE A 209 9.00 -15.12 -2.81
C ILE A 209 10.15 -15.35 -1.83
N THR A 210 11.38 -15.31 -2.33
CA THR A 210 12.60 -15.55 -1.56
C THR A 210 13.28 -14.28 -1.06
N GLN A 211 12.79 -13.11 -1.46
CA GLN A 211 13.26 -11.82 -0.98
C GLN A 211 13.00 -11.67 0.53
N PRO A 212 13.82 -10.88 1.24
CA PRO A 212 13.50 -10.48 2.62
C PRO A 212 12.15 -9.76 2.69
N VAL A 213 11.32 -10.09 3.67
CA VAL A 213 9.99 -9.49 3.86
C VAL A 213 9.85 -8.97 5.29
N LEU A 214 9.45 -7.70 5.45
CA LEU A 214 8.97 -7.17 6.71
C LEU A 214 7.43 -7.19 6.72
N ALA A 215 6.84 -7.99 7.60
CA ALA A 215 5.39 -8.04 7.79
C ALA A 215 4.98 -7.12 8.93
N VAL A 216 4.32 -6.01 8.59
CA VAL A 216 3.94 -4.96 9.56
C VAL A 216 2.47 -5.05 9.93
N ILE A 217 2.19 -4.98 11.23
CA ILE A 217 0.82 -4.85 11.77
C ILE A 217 0.76 -3.73 12.81
N GLY A 218 -0.32 -2.96 12.82
CA GLY A 218 -0.58 -1.97 13.87
C GLY A 218 -0.96 -2.62 15.20
N ALA A 219 -0.40 -2.14 16.30
CA ALA A 219 -0.68 -2.70 17.63
C ALA A 219 -2.17 -2.64 18.01
N LYS A 220 -2.89 -1.63 17.52
CA LYS A 220 -4.33 -1.45 17.75
C LYS A 220 -5.20 -2.19 16.73
N SER A 221 -4.69 -2.53 15.55
CA SER A 221 -5.42 -3.28 14.51
C SER A 221 -5.93 -4.62 15.04
N LYS A 222 -5.14 -5.26 15.91
CA LYS A 222 -5.51 -6.52 16.56
C LYS A 222 -6.83 -6.46 17.34
N GLY A 223 -7.14 -5.28 17.91
CA GLY A 223 -8.38 -5.06 18.65
C GLY A 223 -9.57 -4.67 17.78
N LEU A 224 -9.35 -4.26 16.53
CA LEU A 224 -10.42 -3.89 15.60
C LEU A 224 -11.09 -5.09 14.94
N SER A 225 -10.29 -6.06 14.52
CA SER A 225 -10.79 -7.27 13.86
C SER A 225 -9.77 -8.40 13.93
N PRO A 226 -10.19 -9.66 14.11
CA PRO A 226 -9.30 -10.82 14.07
C PRO A 226 -8.61 -10.99 12.72
N ILE A 227 -9.15 -10.46 11.64
CA ILE A 227 -8.61 -10.57 10.28
C ILE A 227 -7.16 -10.07 10.19
N TRP A 228 -6.78 -9.04 10.96
CA TRP A 228 -5.43 -8.48 10.94
C TRP A 228 -4.40 -9.46 11.48
N ASN A 229 -4.72 -10.13 12.60
CA ASN A 229 -3.86 -11.19 13.14
C ASN A 229 -3.78 -12.39 12.21
N GLU A 230 -4.90 -12.86 11.68
CA GLU A 230 -4.95 -14.01 10.78
C GLU A 230 -4.09 -13.79 9.53
N ARG A 231 -4.13 -12.58 8.96
CA ARG A 231 -3.27 -12.19 7.84
C ARG A 231 -1.79 -12.17 8.21
N GLN A 232 -1.46 -11.61 9.36
CA GLN A 232 -0.09 -11.59 9.85
C GLN A 232 0.43 -13.02 10.07
N GLU A 233 -0.33 -13.86 10.77
CA GLU A 233 0.02 -15.26 11.01
C GLU A 233 0.18 -16.05 9.71
N MET A 234 -0.68 -15.80 8.73
CA MET A 234 -0.57 -16.42 7.42
C MET A 234 0.72 -16.03 6.70
N LEU A 235 1.10 -14.75 6.70
CA LEU A 235 2.36 -14.29 6.11
C LEU A 235 3.56 -14.97 6.77
N LEU A 236 3.58 -15.00 8.12
CA LEU A 236 4.65 -15.62 8.90
C LEU A 236 4.75 -17.14 8.67
N ALA A 237 3.63 -17.79 8.37
CA ALA A 237 3.59 -19.22 8.12
C ALA A 237 3.93 -19.63 6.66
N TRP A 238 3.78 -18.70 5.70
CA TRP A 238 3.88 -19.03 4.26
C TRP A 238 5.15 -18.49 3.61
N LEU A 239 5.61 -17.30 4.02
CA LEU A 239 6.80 -16.68 3.43
C LEU A 239 8.08 -17.24 4.06
N PRO A 240 9.10 -17.63 3.25
CA PRO A 240 10.31 -18.26 3.78
C PRO A 240 11.23 -17.30 4.55
N ASN A 241 11.28 -16.01 4.17
CA ASN A 241 12.19 -15.02 4.72
C ASN A 241 11.40 -13.80 5.25
N VAL A 242 10.60 -13.99 6.30
CA VAL A 242 9.72 -12.96 6.83
C VAL A 242 10.07 -12.59 8.28
N GLU A 243 10.14 -11.28 8.53
CA GLU A 243 10.34 -10.68 9.85
C GLU A 243 9.03 -9.99 10.29
N PRO A 244 8.51 -10.30 11.50
CA PRO A 244 7.34 -9.59 12.02
C PRO A 244 7.71 -8.24 12.62
N PHE A 245 6.86 -7.24 12.42
CA PHE A 245 6.95 -5.97 13.12
C PHE A 245 5.57 -5.50 13.57
N VAL A 246 5.47 -5.07 14.84
CA VAL A 246 4.25 -4.49 15.41
C VAL A 246 4.48 -3.00 15.62
N LEU A 247 3.79 -2.16 14.82
CA LEU A 247 3.89 -0.71 14.94
C LEU A 247 3.13 -0.22 16.18
N PRO A 248 3.81 0.38 17.18
CA PRO A 248 3.15 0.85 18.40
C PRO A 248 2.12 1.95 18.11
N ASN A 249 1.03 1.94 18.87
CA ASN A 249 -0.03 2.95 18.86
C ASN A 249 -0.79 3.15 17.55
N ALA A 250 -0.62 2.25 16.59
CA ALA A 250 -1.22 2.36 15.25
C ALA A 250 -2.37 1.37 15.03
N THR A 251 -3.39 1.82 14.29
CA THR A 251 -4.42 1.04 13.63
C THR A 251 -3.98 0.75 12.18
N HIS A 252 -4.93 0.43 11.28
CA HIS A 252 -4.67 0.31 9.83
C HIS A 252 -4.16 1.62 9.18
N LEU A 253 -4.24 2.75 9.89
CA LEU A 253 -3.64 4.01 9.45
C LEU A 253 -2.11 4.09 9.67
N LEU A 254 -1.50 3.11 10.31
CA LEU A 254 -0.05 2.86 10.44
C LEU A 254 0.80 4.15 10.54
N GLN A 255 1.51 4.55 9.45
CA GLN A 255 2.39 5.72 9.43
C GLN A 255 1.66 7.06 9.53
N VAL A 256 0.37 7.11 9.33
CA VAL A 256 -0.42 8.33 9.59
C VAL A 256 -0.54 8.57 11.10
N GLU A 257 -0.60 7.49 11.90
CA GLU A 257 -0.67 7.55 13.36
C GLU A 257 0.71 7.54 14.03
N ASN A 258 1.70 6.84 13.43
CA ASN A 258 3.05 6.76 13.97
C ASN A 258 4.10 6.78 12.85
N PRO A 259 4.32 7.95 12.20
CA PRO A 259 5.28 8.08 11.11
C PRO A 259 6.71 7.80 11.56
N HIS A 260 7.10 8.29 12.74
CA HIS A 260 8.44 8.12 13.29
C HIS A 260 8.78 6.63 13.53
N GLY A 261 7.91 5.90 14.21
CA GLY A 261 8.12 4.47 14.46
C GLY A 261 8.15 3.65 13.16
N MET A 262 7.33 4.01 12.18
CA MET A 262 7.35 3.36 10.86
C MET A 262 8.66 3.65 10.13
N ALA A 263 9.09 4.91 10.07
CA ALA A 263 10.33 5.28 9.38
C ALA A 263 11.56 4.60 9.99
N GLN A 264 11.62 4.49 11.32
CA GLN A 264 12.69 3.76 12.00
C GLN A 264 12.68 2.26 11.66
N ALA A 265 11.50 1.64 11.61
CA ALA A 265 11.39 0.23 11.26
C ALA A 265 11.81 -0.04 9.81
N LEU A 266 11.40 0.84 8.89
CA LEU A 266 11.82 0.77 7.48
C LEU A 266 13.33 0.91 7.34
N ASP A 267 13.92 1.93 7.97
CA ASP A 267 15.37 2.17 7.92
C ASP A 267 16.16 0.97 8.49
N ALA A 268 15.78 0.46 9.65
CA ALA A 268 16.43 -0.70 10.27
C ALA A 268 16.37 -1.93 9.35
N PHE A 269 15.22 -2.19 8.73
CA PHE A 269 15.04 -3.30 7.81
C PHE A 269 15.87 -3.11 6.52
N PHE A 270 15.86 -1.93 5.92
CA PHE A 270 16.61 -1.66 4.69
C PHE A 270 18.12 -1.68 4.92
N VAL A 271 18.61 -1.19 6.06
CA VAL A 271 20.03 -1.28 6.44
C VAL A 271 20.46 -2.73 6.60
N HIS A 272 19.63 -3.56 7.23
CA HIS A 272 19.91 -4.99 7.40
C HIS A 272 19.95 -5.74 6.07
N HIS A 273 19.13 -5.30 5.12
CA HIS A 273 19.01 -5.87 3.79
C HIS A 273 19.42 -4.85 2.70
N SER A 274 20.59 -4.22 2.83
CA SER A 274 21.04 -3.20 1.88
C SER A 274 21.23 -3.75 0.46
N ILE A 275 20.93 -2.92 -0.54
CA ILE A 275 21.20 -3.23 -1.94
C ILE A 275 22.70 -3.09 -2.16
N SER A 276 23.42 -4.19 -2.28
CA SER A 276 24.85 -4.15 -2.61
C SER A 276 25.03 -3.42 -3.94
N THR A 277 25.69 -2.27 -3.93
CA THR A 277 26.22 -1.69 -5.15
C THR A 277 27.29 -2.65 -5.65
N ALA A 278 27.04 -3.28 -6.81
CA ALA A 278 28.12 -3.99 -7.51
C ALA A 278 29.25 -3.00 -7.74
N SER A 279 30.37 -3.21 -7.06
CA SER A 279 31.61 -2.47 -7.23
C SER A 279 32.28 -2.77 -8.56
#